data_2f4a27fc732ec5f110a24582eec5a0b0
#
_entry.id   2f4a27fc732ec5f110a24582eec5a0b0
#
_cell.length_a   1.000
_cell.length_b   1.000
_cell.length_c   1.000
_cell.angle_alpha   90.00
_cell.angle_beta   90.00
_cell.angle_gamma   90.00
#
_symmetry.space_group_name_H-M   'P 1'
#
loop_
_entity.id
_entity.type
_entity.pdbx_description
1 polymer ?
#
loop_
_entity_poly.entity_id
_entity_poly.type
_entity_poly.pdbx_seq_one_letter_code
_entity_poly.pdbx_strand_id
1 'polypeptide(L)'
;MIKTKKDLMFYLAADKFSLGKKHARPSRFIGDEIWRFQIALRMLEYYINSPSNTLKRLFLKYYHIKKHRLGIKLGFYIPPNVFGPGLRINHFGNIVVNPGARIGMWCDIHQGVNIGNNPGPDGSVLVPTIGDNVWVGPGAKVFGRITVGSGVAIGANSVVNKDFGRNITVAGIPAKIINHRGTESMNVAASINRTRAFVEQHPEYAEYFHGLEVTSSSASGVK
;
A
#
# COMPACT_ATOMS: atom_id res chain seq x y z
N MET A 1 -5.49 -6.88 -8.00
CA MET A 1 -5.41 -5.99 -9.19
C MET A 1 -6.83 -5.59 -9.59
N ILE A 2 -7.07 -4.31 -9.85
CA ILE A 2 -8.39 -3.77 -10.16
C ILE A 2 -8.79 -4.13 -11.61
N LYS A 3 -9.78 -4.98 -11.79
CA LYS A 3 -10.29 -5.40 -13.11
C LYS A 3 -11.76 -5.01 -13.32
N THR A 4 -12.54 -5.01 -12.28
CA THR A 4 -13.98 -4.73 -12.29
C THR A 4 -14.30 -3.42 -11.56
N LYS A 5 -15.53 -2.91 -11.76
CA LYS A 5 -16.03 -1.77 -10.96
C LYS A 5 -16.13 -2.11 -9.47
N LYS A 6 -16.42 -3.38 -9.13
CA LYS A 6 -16.47 -3.84 -7.74
C LYS A 6 -15.09 -3.79 -7.09
N ASP A 7 -14.03 -4.28 -7.80
CA ASP A 7 -12.66 -4.16 -7.32
C ASP A 7 -12.26 -2.70 -7.08
N LEU A 8 -12.62 -1.81 -8.03
CA LEU A 8 -12.33 -0.38 -7.89
C LEU A 8 -12.96 0.21 -6.62
N MET A 9 -14.24 -0.08 -6.38
CA MET A 9 -14.95 0.41 -5.19
C MET A 9 -14.32 -0.13 -3.90
N PHE A 10 -13.95 -1.42 -3.89
CA PHE A 10 -13.24 -2.03 -2.77
C PHE A 10 -11.90 -1.33 -2.48
N TYR A 11 -11.04 -1.14 -3.51
CA TYR A 11 -9.75 -0.46 -3.33
C TYR A 11 -9.91 0.99 -2.83
N LEU A 12 -10.87 1.72 -3.38
CA LEU A 12 -11.16 3.09 -2.95
C LEU A 12 -11.67 3.15 -1.50
N ALA A 13 -12.52 2.22 -1.09
CA ALA A 13 -13.02 2.11 0.28
C ALA A 13 -11.90 1.75 1.25
N ALA A 14 -11.05 0.76 0.91
CA ALA A 14 -9.92 0.34 1.73
C ALA A 14 -8.87 1.45 1.89
N ASP A 15 -8.51 2.15 0.81
CA ASP A 15 -7.57 3.28 0.86
C ASP A 15 -8.15 4.44 1.70
N LYS A 16 -9.44 4.77 1.53
CA LYS A 16 -10.13 5.78 2.33
C LYS A 16 -10.12 5.44 3.82
N PHE A 17 -10.43 4.18 4.14
CA PHE A 17 -10.40 3.66 5.52
C PHE A 17 -8.99 3.77 6.10
N SER A 18 -7.95 3.38 5.34
CA SER A 18 -6.56 3.49 5.75
C SER A 18 -6.11 4.92 6.04
N LEU A 19 -6.60 5.88 5.29
CA LEU A 19 -6.33 7.31 5.51
C LEU A 19 -7.15 7.91 6.67
N GLY A 20 -8.07 7.17 7.28
CA GLY A 20 -8.95 7.66 8.35
C GLY A 20 -9.92 8.76 7.91
N LYS A 21 -10.30 8.80 6.62
CA LYS A 21 -11.15 9.85 6.06
C LYS A 21 -12.62 9.59 6.34
N LYS A 22 -13.27 10.47 7.09
CA LYS A 22 -14.69 10.36 7.47
C LYS A 22 -15.63 10.93 6.40
N HIS A 23 -15.24 11.99 5.69
CA HIS A 23 -16.06 12.64 4.67
C HIS A 23 -16.15 11.83 3.37
N ALA A 24 -17.22 12.01 2.60
CA ALA A 24 -17.52 11.20 1.42
C ALA A 24 -16.56 11.46 0.24
N ARG A 25 -16.06 12.68 0.08
CA ARG A 25 -15.20 13.11 -1.03
C ARG A 25 -14.04 13.95 -0.53
N PRO A 26 -12.86 13.89 -1.18
CA PRO A 26 -11.75 14.74 -0.80
C PRO A 26 -12.04 16.22 -1.06
N SER A 27 -11.50 17.07 -0.19
CA SER A 27 -11.47 18.51 -0.40
C SER A 27 -10.82 18.86 -1.74
N ARG A 28 -11.38 19.84 -2.46
CA ARG A 28 -10.78 20.31 -3.72
C ARG A 28 -9.60 21.26 -3.51
N PHE A 29 -9.52 21.88 -2.36
CA PHE A 29 -8.59 22.98 -2.13
C PHE A 29 -7.37 22.55 -1.29
N ILE A 30 -7.54 22.15 -0.06
CA ILE A 30 -6.46 21.91 0.90
C ILE A 30 -6.73 20.65 1.71
N GLY A 31 -5.66 19.91 2.05
CA GLY A 31 -5.66 18.87 3.10
C GLY A 31 -5.91 17.44 2.61
N ASP A 32 -6.34 17.25 1.35
CA ASP A 32 -6.64 15.91 0.83
C ASP A 32 -5.87 15.58 -0.46
N GLU A 33 -4.73 16.23 -0.68
CA GLU A 33 -3.92 16.02 -1.88
C GLU A 33 -3.47 14.58 -2.03
N ILE A 34 -3.04 13.93 -0.94
CA ILE A 34 -2.64 12.50 -0.92
C ILE A 34 -3.82 11.62 -1.30
N TRP A 35 -4.99 11.84 -0.69
CA TRP A 35 -6.19 11.08 -1.03
C TRP A 35 -6.62 11.27 -2.49
N ARG A 36 -6.55 12.50 -3.02
CA ARG A 36 -6.79 12.77 -4.44
C ARG A 36 -5.81 12.05 -5.36
N PHE A 37 -4.53 11.94 -4.95
CA PHE A 37 -3.53 11.15 -5.67
C PHE A 37 -3.89 9.67 -5.67
N GLN A 38 -4.24 9.08 -4.51
CA GLN A 38 -4.61 7.67 -4.42
C GLN A 38 -5.86 7.36 -5.25
N ILE A 39 -6.90 8.22 -5.22
CA ILE A 39 -8.06 8.06 -6.11
C ILE A 39 -7.63 8.08 -7.58
N ALA A 40 -6.78 9.02 -7.97
CA ALA A 40 -6.30 9.10 -9.36
C ALA A 40 -5.49 7.87 -9.76
N LEU A 41 -4.69 7.31 -8.85
CA LEU A 41 -3.94 6.07 -9.03
C LEU A 41 -4.90 4.89 -9.27
N ARG A 42 -5.90 4.69 -8.39
CA ARG A 42 -6.86 3.58 -8.49
C ARG A 42 -7.75 3.66 -9.74
N MET A 43 -8.19 4.87 -10.09
CA MET A 43 -8.91 5.10 -11.34
C MET A 43 -8.04 4.77 -12.56
N LEU A 44 -6.76 5.17 -12.55
CA LEU A 44 -5.82 4.84 -13.62
C LEU A 44 -5.63 3.32 -13.74
N GLU A 45 -5.43 2.60 -12.62
CA GLU A 45 -5.32 1.14 -12.57
C GLU A 45 -6.56 0.46 -13.17
N TYR A 46 -7.74 0.93 -12.83
CA TYR A 46 -9.00 0.41 -13.39
C TYR A 46 -9.06 0.57 -14.91
N TYR A 47 -8.71 1.76 -15.44
CA TYR A 47 -8.76 2.00 -16.87
C TYR A 47 -7.64 1.29 -17.64
N ILE A 48 -6.49 1.01 -17.02
CA ILE A 48 -5.44 0.18 -17.61
C ILE A 48 -5.90 -1.28 -17.73
N ASN A 49 -6.55 -1.81 -16.70
CA ASN A 49 -6.81 -3.25 -16.56
C ASN A 49 -8.18 -3.69 -17.11
N SER A 50 -9.07 -2.75 -17.45
CA SER A 50 -10.40 -3.06 -17.99
C SER A 50 -10.45 -3.02 -19.53
N PRO A 51 -11.37 -3.76 -20.17
CA PRO A 51 -11.52 -3.73 -21.62
C PRO A 51 -11.69 -2.31 -22.16
N SER A 52 -11.00 -1.98 -23.25
CA SER A 52 -10.90 -0.63 -23.79
C SER A 52 -12.03 -0.31 -24.77
N ASN A 53 -12.57 0.93 -24.68
CA ASN A 53 -13.36 1.59 -25.71
C ASN A 53 -12.93 3.07 -25.79
N THR A 54 -13.45 3.81 -26.79
CA THR A 54 -13.05 5.20 -27.05
C THR A 54 -13.20 6.11 -25.82
N LEU A 55 -14.32 6.00 -25.10
CA LEU A 55 -14.57 6.78 -23.89
C LEU A 55 -13.60 6.43 -22.77
N LYS A 56 -13.32 5.14 -22.56
CA LYS A 56 -12.34 4.69 -21.57
C LYS A 56 -10.93 5.17 -21.88
N ARG A 57 -10.53 5.27 -23.16
CA ARG A 57 -9.24 5.84 -23.56
C ARG A 57 -9.10 7.31 -23.16
N LEU A 58 -10.19 8.10 -23.24
CA LEU A 58 -10.20 9.48 -22.75
C LEU A 58 -10.00 9.55 -21.24
N PHE A 59 -10.73 8.72 -20.48
CA PHE A 59 -10.55 8.65 -19.03
C PHE A 59 -9.16 8.14 -18.62
N LEU A 60 -8.60 7.17 -19.34
CA LEU A 60 -7.23 6.71 -19.14
C LEU A 60 -6.23 7.87 -19.24
N LYS A 61 -6.30 8.65 -20.34
CA LYS A 61 -5.45 9.84 -20.52
C LYS A 61 -5.65 10.87 -19.42
N TYR A 62 -6.90 11.15 -19.06
CA TYR A 62 -7.23 12.10 -18.01
C TYR A 62 -6.61 11.69 -16.66
N TYR A 63 -6.82 10.44 -16.22
CA TYR A 63 -6.28 9.97 -14.94
C TYR A 63 -4.77 9.79 -14.96
N HIS A 64 -4.18 9.46 -16.10
CA HIS A 64 -2.73 9.46 -16.27
C HIS A 64 -2.13 10.85 -15.99
N ILE A 65 -2.67 11.89 -16.66
CA ILE A 65 -2.22 13.29 -16.47
C ILE A 65 -2.48 13.73 -15.02
N LYS A 66 -3.67 13.45 -14.48
CA LYS A 66 -4.05 13.85 -13.12
C LYS A 66 -3.14 13.22 -12.06
N LYS A 67 -2.88 11.90 -12.15
CA LYS A 67 -1.98 11.17 -11.27
C LYS A 67 -0.55 11.70 -11.39
N HIS A 68 -0.08 11.96 -12.61
CA HIS A 68 1.26 12.49 -12.86
C HIS A 68 1.45 13.87 -12.23
N ARG A 69 0.54 14.82 -12.47
CA ARG A 69 0.60 16.17 -11.89
C ARG A 69 0.57 16.17 -10.37
N LEU A 70 -0.31 15.35 -9.76
CA LEU A 70 -0.37 15.20 -8.32
C LEU A 70 0.89 14.52 -7.78
N GLY A 71 1.45 13.54 -8.50
CA GLY A 71 2.71 12.90 -8.16
C GLY A 71 3.87 13.88 -8.09
N ILE A 72 4.04 14.72 -9.11
CA ILE A 72 5.08 15.78 -9.10
C ILE A 72 4.87 16.73 -7.93
N LYS A 73 3.63 17.20 -7.71
CA LYS A 73 3.31 18.13 -6.62
C LYS A 73 3.63 17.55 -5.24
N LEU A 74 3.41 16.25 -5.04
CA LEU A 74 3.57 15.56 -3.74
C LEU A 74 4.95 14.91 -3.57
N GLY A 75 5.75 14.84 -4.64
CA GLY A 75 7.02 14.12 -4.66
C GLY A 75 6.86 12.59 -4.78
N PHE A 76 5.81 12.11 -5.45
CA PHE A 76 5.51 10.69 -5.58
C PHE A 76 5.76 10.17 -6.99
N TYR A 77 6.61 9.15 -7.09
CA TYR A 77 6.71 8.28 -8.25
C TYR A 77 6.22 6.89 -7.86
N ILE A 78 4.90 6.69 -7.94
CA ILE A 78 4.22 5.43 -7.64
C ILE A 78 3.53 4.94 -8.92
N PRO A 79 4.04 3.86 -9.55
CA PRO A 79 3.43 3.28 -10.75
C PRO A 79 2.09 2.59 -10.42
N PRO A 80 1.21 2.39 -11.43
CA PRO A 80 -0.01 1.61 -11.26
C PRO A 80 0.30 0.13 -11.01
N ASN A 81 -0.66 -0.59 -10.38
CA ASN A 81 -0.63 -2.02 -10.12
C ASN A 81 0.50 -2.53 -9.21
N VAL A 82 1.08 -1.65 -8.40
CA VAL A 82 2.16 -2.01 -7.47
C VAL A 82 1.62 -2.32 -6.08
N PHE A 83 0.67 -1.55 -5.58
CA PHE A 83 0.12 -1.70 -4.23
C PHE A 83 -1.24 -2.39 -4.22
N GLY A 84 -1.42 -3.32 -3.28
CA GLY A 84 -2.73 -3.85 -2.91
C GLY A 84 -3.69 -2.79 -2.34
N PRO A 85 -4.93 -3.18 -1.98
CA PRO A 85 -5.90 -2.28 -1.37
C PRO A 85 -5.47 -1.87 0.04
N GLY A 86 -5.97 -0.73 0.52
CA GLY A 86 -5.65 -0.21 1.84
C GLY A 86 -4.29 0.48 1.94
N LEU A 87 -3.75 0.96 0.82
CA LEU A 87 -2.55 1.78 0.83
C LEU A 87 -2.77 3.03 1.71
N ARG A 88 -1.85 3.27 2.64
CA ARG A 88 -1.75 4.51 3.39
C ARG A 88 -0.45 5.21 3.08
N ILE A 89 -0.52 6.39 2.50
CA ILE A 89 0.60 7.30 2.36
C ILE A 89 0.47 8.36 3.46
N ASN A 90 1.40 8.37 4.40
CA ASN A 90 1.28 9.22 5.61
C ASN A 90 1.53 10.70 5.34
N HIS A 91 2.61 11.00 4.62
CA HIS A 91 3.07 12.37 4.39
C HIS A 91 3.47 12.56 2.92
N PHE A 92 3.39 13.80 2.44
CA PHE A 92 4.00 14.18 1.18
C PHE A 92 5.53 14.20 1.32
N GLY A 93 6.23 14.10 0.20
CA GLY A 93 7.68 14.02 0.14
C GLY A 93 8.14 12.89 -0.78
N ASN A 94 9.44 12.75 -0.96
CA ASN A 94 9.99 11.86 -1.97
C ASN A 94 9.65 10.38 -1.69
N ILE A 95 8.74 9.80 -2.48
CA ILE A 95 8.45 8.36 -2.50
C ILE A 95 8.65 7.84 -3.92
N VAL A 96 9.56 6.90 -4.08
CA VAL A 96 9.89 6.31 -5.39
C VAL A 96 9.72 4.79 -5.32
N VAL A 97 8.90 4.25 -6.23
CA VAL A 97 8.60 2.81 -6.28
C VAL A 97 8.85 2.29 -7.69
N ASN A 98 9.55 1.16 -7.80
CA ASN A 98 9.79 0.49 -9.07
C ASN A 98 8.49 -0.17 -9.61
N PRO A 99 8.18 -0.06 -10.91
CA PRO A 99 6.96 -0.65 -11.49
C PRO A 99 6.89 -2.18 -11.41
N GLY A 100 8.01 -2.85 -11.28
CA GLY A 100 8.09 -4.29 -11.10
C GLY A 100 7.80 -4.76 -9.67
N ALA A 101 7.89 -3.89 -8.67
CA ALA A 101 7.65 -4.27 -7.28
C ALA A 101 6.19 -4.72 -7.05
N ARG A 102 5.98 -5.60 -6.08
CA ARG A 102 4.66 -6.08 -5.66
C ARG A 102 4.52 -5.92 -4.16
N ILE A 103 3.51 -5.16 -3.76
CA ILE A 103 3.25 -4.85 -2.35
C ILE A 103 1.82 -5.24 -2.04
N GLY A 104 1.63 -5.97 -0.96
CA GLY A 104 0.35 -6.50 -0.52
C GLY A 104 -0.63 -5.45 0.01
N MET A 105 -1.66 -5.92 0.69
CA MET A 105 -2.72 -5.09 1.29
C MET A 105 -2.22 -4.34 2.53
N TRP A 106 -2.88 -3.24 2.86
CA TRP A 106 -2.66 -2.49 4.11
C TRP A 106 -1.21 -2.02 4.30
N CYS A 107 -0.51 -1.71 3.21
CA CYS A 107 0.81 -1.10 3.32
C CYS A 107 0.72 0.34 3.81
N ASP A 108 1.50 0.65 4.85
CA ASP A 108 1.65 1.98 5.41
C ASP A 108 3.05 2.50 5.05
N ILE A 109 3.12 3.52 4.19
CA ILE A 109 4.37 4.03 3.63
C ILE A 109 4.58 5.50 3.96
N HIS A 110 5.82 5.85 4.27
CA HIS A 110 6.22 7.19 4.71
C HIS A 110 7.09 7.91 3.67
N GLN A 111 7.32 9.20 3.88
CA GLN A 111 8.18 10.03 3.05
C GLN A 111 9.63 9.51 3.02
N GLY A 112 10.33 9.78 1.93
CA GLY A 112 11.73 9.39 1.73
C GLY A 112 11.94 7.92 1.37
N VAL A 113 10.86 7.12 1.30
CA VAL A 113 10.96 5.70 0.98
C VAL A 113 11.32 5.48 -0.48
N ASN A 114 12.24 4.54 -0.72
CA ASN A 114 12.57 4.05 -2.05
C ASN A 114 12.41 2.52 -2.09
N ILE A 115 11.53 2.03 -2.96
CA ILE A 115 11.39 0.61 -3.29
C ILE A 115 11.92 0.42 -4.71
N GLY A 116 13.19 0.05 -4.79
CA GLY A 116 13.97 0.06 -6.02
C GLY A 116 14.28 -1.34 -6.54
N ASN A 117 15.20 -1.38 -7.48
CA ASN A 117 15.70 -2.62 -8.06
C ASN A 117 17.21 -2.71 -7.97
N ASN A 118 17.74 -3.90 -8.15
CA ASN A 118 19.13 -4.16 -8.49
C ASN A 118 19.22 -4.71 -9.92
N PRO A 119 20.32 -4.45 -10.65
CA PRO A 119 20.59 -5.15 -11.89
C PRO A 119 20.93 -6.62 -11.59
N GLY A 120 20.32 -7.55 -12.31
CA GLY A 120 20.72 -8.95 -12.29
C GLY A 120 21.94 -9.21 -13.21
N PRO A 121 22.63 -10.33 -13.02
CA PRO A 121 23.81 -10.67 -13.82
C PRO A 121 23.51 -10.86 -15.31
N ASP A 122 22.26 -11.18 -15.64
CA ASP A 122 21.73 -11.38 -17.01
C ASP A 122 21.04 -10.13 -17.57
N GLY A 123 21.20 -8.97 -16.94
CA GLY A 123 20.49 -7.74 -17.28
C GLY A 123 19.04 -7.67 -16.79
N SER A 124 18.59 -8.69 -16.06
CA SER A 124 17.25 -8.67 -15.47
C SER A 124 17.11 -7.58 -14.40
N VAL A 125 15.88 -7.15 -14.17
CA VAL A 125 15.55 -6.16 -13.14
C VAL A 125 15.04 -6.90 -11.89
N LEU A 126 15.88 -6.92 -10.87
CA LEU A 126 15.58 -7.60 -9.60
C LEU A 126 14.81 -6.66 -8.67
N VAL A 127 13.54 -6.97 -8.42
CA VAL A 127 12.62 -6.12 -7.65
C VAL A 127 12.07 -6.84 -6.42
N PRO A 128 11.72 -6.11 -5.35
CA PRO A 128 11.19 -6.71 -4.14
C PRO A 128 9.71 -7.10 -4.25
N THR A 129 9.37 -8.16 -3.50
CA THR A 129 8.00 -8.52 -3.15
C THR A 129 7.78 -8.27 -1.66
N ILE A 130 6.74 -7.52 -1.31
CA ILE A 130 6.41 -7.14 0.06
C ILE A 130 5.01 -7.66 0.37
N GLY A 131 4.85 -8.35 1.48
CA GLY A 131 3.58 -8.92 1.93
C GLY A 131 2.57 -7.90 2.43
N ASP A 132 1.54 -8.40 3.10
CA ASP A 132 0.44 -7.59 3.65
C ASP A 132 0.81 -6.97 5.00
N ASN A 133 0.09 -5.92 5.40
CA ASN A 133 0.24 -5.28 6.71
C ASN A 133 1.68 -4.84 7.02
N VAL A 134 2.41 -4.36 6.02
CA VAL A 134 3.80 -3.90 6.18
C VAL A 134 3.84 -2.40 6.44
N TRP A 135 4.56 -2.01 7.49
CA TRP A 135 4.89 -0.63 7.78
C TRP A 135 6.30 -0.29 7.27
N VAL A 136 6.40 0.71 6.40
CA VAL A 136 7.67 1.15 5.82
C VAL A 136 8.00 2.54 6.36
N GLY A 137 8.92 2.57 7.30
CA GLY A 137 9.33 3.78 8.01
C GLY A 137 9.96 4.85 7.12
N PRO A 138 9.98 6.11 7.58
CA PRO A 138 10.53 7.23 6.82
C PRO A 138 11.96 6.96 6.34
N GLY A 139 12.23 7.29 5.09
CA GLY A 139 13.59 7.17 4.53
C GLY A 139 14.06 5.75 4.23
N ALA A 140 13.29 4.70 4.52
CA ALA A 140 13.71 3.32 4.27
C ALA A 140 13.96 3.05 2.77
N LYS A 141 14.94 2.19 2.48
CA LYS A 141 15.33 1.74 1.15
C LYS A 141 15.16 0.22 1.06
N VAL A 142 14.38 -0.25 0.09
CA VAL A 142 14.11 -1.69 -0.12
C VAL A 142 14.44 -2.02 -1.58
N PHE A 143 15.36 -2.91 -1.84
CA PHE A 143 15.78 -3.20 -3.22
C PHE A 143 16.34 -4.61 -3.40
N GLY A 144 16.32 -5.06 -4.65
CA GLY A 144 16.78 -6.39 -5.06
C GLY A 144 15.65 -7.41 -5.16
N ARG A 145 15.95 -8.62 -5.62
CA ARG A 145 15.02 -9.76 -5.63
C ARG A 145 14.91 -10.32 -4.23
N ILE A 146 14.12 -9.66 -3.41
CA ILE A 146 13.91 -10.03 -2.02
C ILE A 146 12.44 -10.17 -1.71
N THR A 147 12.14 -10.95 -0.69
CA THR A 147 10.80 -11.09 -0.11
C THR A 147 10.78 -10.56 1.32
N VAL A 148 9.90 -9.59 1.56
CA VAL A 148 9.57 -9.12 2.91
C VAL A 148 8.20 -9.68 3.27
N GLY A 149 8.13 -10.50 4.30
CA GLY A 149 6.90 -11.17 4.74
C GLY A 149 5.83 -10.20 5.26
N SER A 150 4.62 -10.72 5.43
CA SER A 150 3.49 -9.93 5.97
C SER A 150 3.73 -9.55 7.44
N GLY A 151 3.17 -8.43 7.87
CA GLY A 151 3.28 -7.95 9.25
C GLY A 151 4.67 -7.42 9.64
N VAL A 152 5.56 -7.18 8.68
CA VAL A 152 6.89 -6.63 8.96
C VAL A 152 6.84 -5.12 9.18
N ALA A 153 7.55 -4.66 10.22
CA ALA A 153 7.84 -3.24 10.41
C ALA A 153 9.28 -2.94 10.00
N ILE A 154 9.47 -2.06 9.03
CA ILE A 154 10.78 -1.60 8.57
C ILE A 154 11.09 -0.26 9.21
N GLY A 155 12.12 -0.21 10.06
CA GLY A 155 12.53 1.00 10.77
C GLY A 155 12.95 2.15 9.85
N ALA A 156 12.90 3.37 10.37
CA ALA A 156 13.30 4.55 9.62
C ALA A 156 14.76 4.47 9.14
N ASN A 157 15.02 4.97 7.94
CA ASN A 157 16.34 5.00 7.29
C ASN A 157 17.02 3.63 7.13
N SER A 158 16.27 2.54 7.22
CA SER A 158 16.82 1.20 7.07
C SER A 158 17.08 0.84 5.60
N VAL A 159 18.08 0.01 5.36
CA VAL A 159 18.43 -0.54 4.06
C VAL A 159 18.14 -2.04 4.03
N VAL A 160 17.05 -2.41 3.38
CA VAL A 160 16.55 -3.79 3.26
C VAL A 160 16.96 -4.36 1.91
N ASN A 161 17.91 -5.30 1.92
CA ASN A 161 18.52 -5.90 0.73
C ASN A 161 18.62 -7.43 0.79
N LYS A 162 17.87 -8.06 1.70
CA LYS A 162 17.75 -9.51 1.85
C LYS A 162 16.34 -9.88 2.33
N ASP A 163 16.01 -11.16 2.24
CA ASP A 163 14.72 -11.71 2.69
C ASP A 163 14.51 -11.56 4.18
N PHE A 164 13.26 -11.29 4.55
CA PHE A 164 12.80 -11.28 5.93
C PHE A 164 11.47 -12.02 6.07
N GLY A 165 11.35 -12.84 7.12
CA GLY A 165 10.13 -13.55 7.47
C GLY A 165 9.00 -12.64 7.90
N ARG A 166 7.94 -13.24 8.44
CA ARG A 166 6.70 -12.54 8.84
C ARG A 166 6.79 -12.03 10.28
N ASN A 167 5.97 -11.00 10.60
CA ASN A 167 5.70 -10.53 11.96
C ASN A 167 6.96 -10.17 12.76
N ILE A 168 7.88 -9.45 12.15
CA ILE A 168 9.13 -8.99 12.77
C ILE A 168 9.34 -7.51 12.53
N THR A 169 10.20 -6.91 13.35
CA THR A 169 10.70 -5.54 13.13
C THR A 169 12.17 -5.63 12.69
N VAL A 170 12.48 -4.94 11.60
CA VAL A 170 13.83 -4.85 11.05
C VAL A 170 14.30 -3.42 10.98
N ALA A 171 15.58 -3.17 11.27
CA ALA A 171 16.18 -1.84 11.16
C ALA A 171 17.69 -1.91 10.93
N GLY A 172 18.27 -0.79 10.47
CA GLY A 172 19.71 -0.62 10.28
C GLY A 172 20.18 -0.63 8.82
N ILE A 173 21.49 -0.48 8.62
CA ILE A 173 22.18 -0.43 7.32
C ILE A 173 23.39 -1.38 7.39
N PRO A 174 23.30 -2.61 6.82
CA PRO A 174 22.09 -3.26 6.30
C PRO A 174 21.10 -3.61 7.43
N ALA A 175 19.82 -3.77 7.07
CA ALA A 175 18.78 -4.10 8.04
C ALA A 175 19.00 -5.48 8.68
N LYS A 176 18.71 -5.55 10.00
CA LYS A 176 18.72 -6.77 10.81
C LYS A 176 17.42 -6.86 11.60
N ILE A 177 17.05 -8.06 12.03
CA ILE A 177 15.92 -8.24 12.94
C ILE A 177 16.30 -7.62 14.29
N ILE A 178 15.47 -6.68 14.77
CA ILE A 178 15.63 -6.02 16.07
C ILE A 178 14.54 -6.42 17.06
N ASN A 179 13.43 -6.99 16.55
CA ASN A 179 12.33 -7.47 17.38
C ASN A 179 11.57 -8.59 16.63
N HIS A 180 11.13 -9.61 17.37
CA HIS A 180 10.27 -10.69 16.87
C HIS A 180 8.76 -10.39 17.01
N ARG A 181 8.40 -9.14 17.08
CA ARG A 181 7.05 -8.61 16.94
C ARG A 181 7.03 -7.64 15.76
N GLY A 182 6.00 -7.74 14.94
CA GLY A 182 5.82 -6.89 13.78
C GLY A 182 4.79 -5.77 14.01
N THR A 183 4.07 -5.42 12.96
CA THR A 183 3.06 -4.34 12.98
C THR A 183 1.87 -4.63 13.90
N GLU A 184 1.62 -5.86 14.29
CA GLU A 184 0.56 -6.25 15.22
C GLU A 184 0.74 -5.63 16.61
N SER A 185 1.99 -5.39 17.04
CA SER A 185 2.31 -4.75 18.31
C SER A 185 2.37 -3.22 18.23
N MET A 186 2.18 -2.66 17.05
CA MET A 186 2.24 -1.24 16.80
C MET A 186 0.84 -0.64 16.67
N ASN A 187 0.64 0.54 17.24
CA ASN A 187 -0.59 1.32 17.01
C ASN A 187 -0.49 2.08 15.68
N VAL A 188 -0.35 1.34 14.58
CA VAL A 188 -0.19 1.87 13.23
C VAL A 188 -1.26 1.35 12.27
N ALA A 189 -1.38 2.05 11.18
CA ALA A 189 -2.36 1.73 10.15
C ALA A 189 -2.17 0.35 9.48
N ALA A 190 -0.97 -0.21 9.52
CA ALA A 190 -0.64 -1.53 8.99
C ALA A 190 -0.98 -2.70 9.94
N SER A 191 -1.55 -2.45 11.12
CA SER A 191 -1.92 -3.52 12.05
C SER A 191 -2.92 -4.50 11.43
N ILE A 192 -2.77 -5.79 11.72
CA ILE A 192 -3.66 -6.87 11.24
C ILE A 192 -5.12 -6.67 11.67
N ASN A 193 -5.35 -6.04 12.80
CA ASN A 193 -6.70 -5.69 13.28
C ASN A 193 -7.46 -4.76 12.32
N ARG A 194 -6.77 -4.16 11.35
CA ARG A 194 -7.36 -3.26 10.39
C ARG A 194 -8.30 -3.96 9.41
N THR A 195 -7.94 -5.15 8.96
CA THR A 195 -8.84 -5.96 8.10
C THR A 195 -10.16 -6.24 8.80
N ARG A 196 -10.11 -6.65 10.06
CA ARG A 196 -11.31 -6.93 10.83
C ARG A 196 -12.17 -5.68 10.98
N ALA A 197 -11.59 -4.57 11.43
CA ALA A 197 -12.30 -3.30 11.59
C ALA A 197 -12.86 -2.76 10.26
N PHE A 198 -12.18 -3.02 9.14
CA PHE A 198 -12.67 -2.67 7.82
C PHE A 198 -13.89 -3.52 7.43
N VAL A 199 -13.84 -4.84 7.61
CA VAL A 199 -14.94 -5.75 7.26
C VAL A 199 -16.16 -5.50 8.16
N GLU A 200 -15.98 -5.16 9.42
CA GLU A 200 -17.07 -4.75 10.32
C GLU A 200 -17.81 -3.50 9.81
N GLN A 201 -17.09 -2.55 9.20
CA GLN A 201 -17.67 -1.33 8.61
C GLN A 201 -18.16 -1.52 7.17
N HIS A 202 -17.63 -2.51 6.46
CA HIS A 202 -17.83 -2.75 5.04
C HIS A 202 -18.04 -4.25 4.76
N PRO A 203 -19.13 -4.85 5.29
CA PRO A 203 -19.38 -6.29 5.15
C PRO A 203 -19.56 -6.74 3.68
N GLU A 204 -19.94 -5.81 2.80
CA GLU A 204 -20.05 -6.05 1.37
C GLU A 204 -18.73 -6.44 0.69
N TYR A 205 -17.59 -6.25 1.35
CA TYR A 205 -16.25 -6.61 0.84
C TYR A 205 -15.63 -7.79 1.58
N ALA A 206 -16.36 -8.48 2.44
CA ALA A 206 -15.82 -9.63 3.20
C ALA A 206 -15.26 -10.74 2.30
N GLU A 207 -15.82 -10.93 1.12
CA GLU A 207 -15.36 -11.95 0.15
C GLU A 207 -13.92 -11.74 -0.33
N TYR A 208 -13.37 -10.52 -0.29
CA TYR A 208 -11.98 -10.24 -0.67
C TYR A 208 -10.96 -10.71 0.36
N PHE A 209 -11.44 -11.20 1.52
CA PHE A 209 -10.62 -11.65 2.64
C PHE A 209 -10.83 -13.13 2.96
N HIS A 210 -11.26 -13.95 1.98
CA HIS A 210 -11.42 -15.39 2.13
C HIS A 210 -10.09 -16.05 2.58
N GLY A 211 -10.16 -16.77 3.73
CA GLY A 211 -9.00 -17.39 4.38
C GLY A 211 -8.41 -16.63 5.57
N LEU A 212 -8.90 -15.43 5.88
CA LEU A 212 -8.67 -14.82 7.16
C LEU A 212 -9.77 -15.31 8.11
N GLU A 213 -9.40 -16.15 9.10
CA GLU A 213 -10.29 -16.48 10.21
C GLU A 213 -10.66 -15.17 10.92
N VAL A 214 -11.82 -14.63 10.58
CA VAL A 214 -12.51 -13.63 11.41
C VAL A 214 -13.08 -14.40 12.60
N THR A 215 -12.20 -14.87 13.48
CA THR A 215 -12.66 -15.49 14.73
C THR A 215 -13.42 -14.44 15.50
N SER A 216 -14.73 -14.64 15.59
CA SER A 216 -15.59 -13.94 16.52
C SER A 216 -15.08 -14.23 17.93
N SER A 217 -14.30 -13.35 18.52
CA SER A 217 -14.13 -13.38 19.97
C SER A 217 -15.46 -12.98 20.57
N SER A 218 -16.22 -13.99 21.00
CA SER A 218 -17.31 -13.81 21.94
C SER A 218 -16.81 -12.92 23.08
N ALA A 219 -17.52 -11.83 23.29
CA ALA A 219 -17.44 -11.05 24.51
C ALA A 219 -17.80 -11.97 25.70
N SER A 220 -16.79 -12.58 26.32
CA SER A 220 -16.90 -13.19 27.63
C SER A 220 -16.44 -12.16 28.65
N GLY A 221 -17.41 -11.75 29.47
CA GLY A 221 -17.31 -10.69 30.43
C GLY A 221 -16.15 -10.82 31.40
N VAL A 222 -15.73 -9.67 31.82
CA VAL A 222 -15.07 -9.49 33.10
C VAL A 222 -16.06 -8.70 33.97
N LYS A 223 -16.51 -9.37 35.00
CA LYS A 223 -17.21 -8.76 36.15
C LYS A 223 -16.21 -7.88 36.92
#